data_71f1a004306e6cb355d82247cf91af67
#
_entry.id   71f1a004306e6cb355d82247cf91af67
#
_cell.length_a   1.000
_cell.length_b   1.000
_cell.length_c   1.000
_cell.angle_alpha   90.00
_cell.angle_beta   90.00
_cell.angle_gamma   90.00
#
_symmetry.space_group_name_H-M   'P 1'
#
loop_
_entity.id
_entity.type
_entity.pdbx_description
1 polymer ?
#
loop_
_entity_poly.entity_id
_entity_poly.type
_entity_poly.pdbx_seq_one_letter_code
_entity_poly.pdbx_strand_id
1 'polypeptide(L)'
;ERDPNSDDRDGYGAVREALRLDNFGIETVVIAQTGEISDNASAVIVAGPSTDFLSGETDVLRNYLEQGGKVLLMLDPAETEDALPQPNLVSLVAEWGAEVGDDVVVDASGMGQLLGTDASVPVAASYPPHAITENFNVLTAFPLARSIRPVAGGADGRIPEILIETGPRS
;
A
#
# COMPACT_ATOMS: atom_id res chain seq x y z
N GLU A 1 -14.02 1.63 -6.93
CA GLU A 1 -12.59 2.00 -7.06
C GLU A 1 -12.48 3.51 -7.27
N ARG A 2 -11.46 4.10 -6.69
CA ARG A 2 -11.19 5.54 -6.84
C ARG A 2 -10.66 5.81 -8.25
N ASP A 3 -11.18 6.85 -8.91
CA ASP A 3 -10.79 7.17 -10.30
C ASP A 3 -9.34 7.74 -10.33
N PRO A 4 -8.40 7.09 -11.04
CA PRO A 4 -7.04 7.59 -11.19
C PRO A 4 -6.95 8.90 -11.99
N ASN A 5 -8.03 9.32 -12.65
CA ASN A 5 -8.08 10.56 -13.42
C ASN A 5 -8.85 11.68 -12.73
N SER A 6 -9.49 11.41 -11.59
CA SER A 6 -10.24 12.43 -10.85
C SER A 6 -9.31 13.26 -9.99
N ASP A 7 -9.49 14.58 -10.04
CA ASP A 7 -8.85 15.54 -9.15
C ASP A 7 -9.69 15.78 -7.87
N ASP A 8 -10.77 15.04 -7.70
CA ASP A 8 -11.56 15.06 -6.48
C ASP A 8 -10.76 14.52 -5.30
N ARG A 9 -11.24 14.82 -4.09
CA ARG A 9 -10.56 14.44 -2.84
C ARG A 9 -10.27 12.94 -2.71
N ASP A 10 -11.10 12.12 -3.36
CA ASP A 10 -11.00 10.66 -3.36
C ASP A 10 -10.34 10.09 -4.63
N GLY A 11 -9.87 10.96 -5.53
CA GLY A 11 -9.18 10.57 -6.75
C GLY A 11 -7.66 10.55 -6.61
N TYR A 12 -6.99 10.00 -7.60
CA TYR A 12 -5.53 9.93 -7.67
C TYR A 12 -4.90 10.90 -8.70
N GLY A 13 -5.65 11.91 -9.15
CA GLY A 13 -5.17 12.89 -10.15
C GLY A 13 -3.89 13.59 -9.71
N ALA A 14 -3.80 14.02 -8.44
CA ALA A 14 -2.59 14.67 -7.91
C ALA A 14 -1.35 13.74 -7.92
N VAL A 15 -1.52 12.46 -7.58
CA VAL A 15 -0.43 11.45 -7.62
C VAL A 15 -0.01 11.22 -9.08
N ARG A 16 -0.97 11.10 -9.98
CA ARG A 16 -0.72 10.96 -11.43
C ARG A 16 0.08 12.12 -11.98
N GLU A 17 -0.28 13.35 -11.62
CA GLU A 17 0.44 14.54 -12.08
C GLU A 17 1.85 14.59 -11.50
N ALA A 18 2.05 14.28 -10.22
CA ALA A 18 3.37 14.20 -9.61
C ALA A 18 4.28 13.19 -10.33
N LEU A 19 3.77 11.99 -10.62
CA LEU A 19 4.51 10.97 -11.35
C LEU A 19 4.86 11.42 -12.79
N ARG A 20 3.96 12.15 -13.46
CA ARG A 20 4.24 12.72 -14.79
C ARG A 20 5.33 13.77 -14.76
N LEU A 21 5.38 14.60 -13.71
CA LEU A 21 6.46 15.59 -13.53
C LEU A 21 7.81 14.91 -13.34
N ASP A 22 7.82 13.71 -12.76
CA ASP A 22 9.01 12.86 -12.65
C ASP A 22 9.28 12.00 -13.89
N ASN A 23 8.61 12.30 -15.01
CA ASN A 23 8.74 11.64 -16.31
C ASN A 23 8.28 10.18 -16.35
N PHE A 24 7.35 9.78 -15.51
CA PHE A 24 6.70 8.47 -15.63
C PHE A 24 5.52 8.53 -16.61
N GLY A 25 5.44 7.56 -17.51
CA GLY A 25 4.23 7.23 -18.26
C GLY A 25 3.27 6.47 -17.34
N ILE A 26 1.97 6.79 -17.38
CA ILE A 26 0.99 6.15 -16.51
C ILE A 26 -0.13 5.58 -17.38
N GLU A 27 -0.37 4.29 -17.18
CA GLU A 27 -1.44 3.54 -17.82
C GLU A 27 -2.29 2.86 -16.76
N THR A 28 -3.59 2.78 -17.01
CA THR A 28 -4.51 1.99 -16.18
C THR A 28 -4.70 0.63 -16.83
N VAL A 29 -4.52 -0.43 -16.05
CA VAL A 29 -4.72 -1.81 -16.50
C VAL A 29 -5.85 -2.47 -15.71
N VAL A 30 -6.71 -3.22 -16.39
CA VAL A 30 -7.70 -4.09 -15.78
C VAL A 30 -7.24 -5.53 -16.02
N ILE A 31 -6.55 -6.10 -15.03
CA ILE A 31 -5.90 -7.41 -15.14
C ILE A 31 -6.90 -8.50 -15.52
N ALA A 32 -8.13 -8.46 -14.99
CA ALA A 32 -9.21 -9.39 -15.36
C ALA A 32 -9.54 -9.38 -16.86
N GLN A 33 -9.23 -8.30 -17.58
CA GLN A 33 -9.51 -8.20 -19.02
C GLN A 33 -8.26 -8.49 -19.86
N THR A 34 -7.11 -8.01 -19.43
CA THR A 34 -5.85 -8.17 -20.19
C THR A 34 -5.21 -9.53 -19.94
N GLY A 35 -5.36 -10.09 -18.74
CA GLY A 35 -4.67 -11.30 -18.30
C GLY A 35 -3.16 -11.13 -18.09
N GLU A 36 -2.63 -9.92 -18.25
CA GLU A 36 -1.19 -9.65 -18.18
C GLU A 36 -0.90 -8.21 -17.73
N ILE A 37 0.32 -7.99 -17.26
CA ILE A 37 0.92 -6.68 -17.03
C ILE A 37 1.96 -6.47 -18.13
N SER A 38 1.99 -5.27 -18.73
CA SER A 38 2.94 -4.94 -19.79
C SER A 38 4.39 -5.13 -19.34
N ASP A 39 5.21 -5.74 -20.18
CA ASP A 39 6.67 -5.89 -19.95
C ASP A 39 7.39 -4.55 -19.79
N ASN A 40 6.80 -3.46 -20.28
CA ASN A 40 7.32 -2.10 -20.12
C ASN A 40 6.93 -1.44 -18.78
N ALA A 41 6.11 -2.08 -17.97
CA ALA A 41 5.73 -1.52 -16.69
C ALA A 41 6.92 -1.53 -15.72
N SER A 42 7.37 -0.37 -15.31
CA SER A 42 8.45 -0.22 -14.31
C SER A 42 7.98 -0.51 -12.90
N ALA A 43 6.71 -0.27 -12.61
CA ALA A 43 6.03 -0.60 -11.35
C ALA A 43 4.52 -0.69 -11.58
N VAL A 44 3.86 -1.43 -10.69
CA VAL A 44 2.39 -1.51 -10.61
C VAL A 44 1.94 -0.91 -9.28
N ILE A 45 0.89 -0.09 -9.32
CA ILE A 45 0.26 0.47 -8.11
C ILE A 45 -1.14 -0.12 -7.99
N VAL A 46 -1.42 -0.79 -6.89
CA VAL A 46 -2.74 -1.26 -6.50
C VAL A 46 -3.19 -0.40 -5.32
N ALA A 47 -4.12 0.51 -5.58
CA ALA A 47 -4.45 1.59 -4.67
C ALA A 47 -5.85 1.42 -4.06
N GLY A 48 -5.93 0.88 -2.84
CA GLY A 48 -7.16 0.73 -2.08
C GLY A 48 -8.26 -0.03 -2.83
N PRO A 49 -8.02 -1.30 -3.26
CA PRO A 49 -9.05 -2.06 -3.94
C PRO A 49 -10.24 -2.31 -2.99
N SER A 50 -11.45 -2.02 -3.47
CA SER A 50 -12.69 -2.21 -2.70
C SER A 50 -13.16 -3.68 -2.68
N THR A 51 -12.64 -4.49 -3.58
CA THR A 51 -12.91 -5.93 -3.69
C THR A 51 -11.61 -6.70 -3.82
N ASP A 52 -11.63 -7.97 -3.42
CA ASP A 52 -10.46 -8.84 -3.60
C ASP A 52 -10.17 -9.10 -5.09
N PHE A 53 -8.94 -9.37 -5.40
CA PHE A 53 -8.55 -9.86 -6.71
C PHE A 53 -8.94 -11.32 -6.88
N LEU A 54 -9.28 -11.70 -8.09
CA LEU A 54 -9.46 -13.11 -8.44
C LEU A 54 -8.09 -13.83 -8.38
N SER A 55 -8.11 -15.14 -8.16
CA SER A 55 -6.86 -15.93 -8.12
C SER A 55 -6.00 -15.75 -9.38
N GLY A 56 -6.62 -15.68 -10.56
CA GLY A 56 -5.89 -15.42 -11.80
C GLY A 56 -5.25 -14.05 -11.87
N GLU A 57 -5.83 -13.03 -11.24
CA GLU A 57 -5.25 -11.68 -11.19
C GLU A 57 -4.07 -11.63 -10.21
N THR A 58 -4.18 -12.31 -9.06
CA THR A 58 -3.05 -12.44 -8.12
C THR A 58 -1.91 -13.27 -8.71
N ASP A 59 -2.21 -14.27 -9.54
CA ASP A 59 -1.19 -15.06 -10.28
C ASP A 59 -0.42 -14.16 -11.25
N VAL A 60 -1.09 -13.23 -11.94
CA VAL A 60 -0.43 -12.25 -12.82
C VAL A 60 0.49 -11.33 -12.02
N LEU A 61 0.04 -10.80 -10.87
CA LEU A 61 0.88 -9.98 -9.98
C LEU A 61 2.07 -10.77 -9.43
N ARG A 62 1.86 -12.01 -9.02
CA ARG A 62 2.92 -12.91 -8.54
C ARG A 62 4.00 -13.13 -9.60
N ASN A 63 3.60 -13.49 -10.80
CA ASN A 63 4.51 -13.69 -11.92
C ASN A 63 5.30 -12.42 -12.25
N TYR A 64 4.65 -11.27 -12.24
CA TYR A 64 5.31 -9.99 -12.45
C TYR A 64 6.36 -9.70 -11.36
N LEU A 65 6.04 -9.93 -10.09
CA LEU A 65 6.97 -9.80 -8.96
C LEU A 65 8.14 -10.78 -9.05
N GLU A 66 7.90 -12.04 -9.41
CA GLU A 66 8.93 -13.07 -9.56
C GLU A 66 9.91 -12.77 -10.70
N GLN A 67 9.47 -12.04 -11.72
CA GLN A 67 10.30 -11.54 -12.81
C GLN A 67 11.07 -10.26 -12.45
N GLY A 68 11.00 -9.79 -11.20
CA GLY A 68 11.69 -8.59 -10.71
C GLY A 68 10.87 -7.31 -10.85
N GLY A 69 9.60 -7.42 -11.18
CA GLY A 69 8.66 -6.29 -11.16
C GLY A 69 8.50 -5.70 -9.76
N LYS A 70 7.99 -4.49 -9.68
CA LYS A 70 7.78 -3.75 -8.44
C LYS A 70 6.30 -3.45 -8.25
N VAL A 71 5.76 -3.74 -7.08
CA VAL A 71 4.36 -3.48 -6.76
C VAL A 71 4.28 -2.60 -5.51
N LEU A 72 3.54 -1.50 -5.61
CA LEU A 72 3.05 -0.76 -4.46
C LEU A 72 1.61 -1.21 -4.20
N LEU A 73 1.41 -1.94 -3.10
CA LEU A 73 0.11 -2.43 -2.70
C LEU A 73 -0.36 -1.66 -1.47
N MET A 74 -1.47 -0.94 -1.60
CA MET A 74 -2.12 -0.21 -0.52
C MET A 74 -3.43 -0.89 -0.20
N LEU A 75 -3.51 -1.53 0.98
CA LEU A 75 -4.68 -2.27 1.45
C LEU A 75 -5.31 -1.52 2.61
N ASP A 76 -6.46 -0.94 2.37
CA ASP A 76 -7.25 -0.29 3.42
C ASP A 76 -7.85 -1.33 4.38
N PRO A 77 -8.07 -0.99 5.65
CA PRO A 77 -8.83 -1.85 6.57
C PRO A 77 -10.29 -1.92 6.14
N ALA A 78 -11.02 -2.89 6.68
CA ALA A 78 -12.47 -2.95 6.52
C ALA A 78 -13.11 -1.72 7.19
N GLU A 79 -13.72 -0.84 6.38
CA GLU A 79 -14.39 0.37 6.91
C GLU A 79 -15.75 0.08 7.53
N THR A 80 -16.37 -1.03 7.18
CA THR A 80 -17.69 -1.46 7.67
C THR A 80 -17.72 -2.97 7.90
N GLU A 81 -18.68 -3.43 8.70
CA GLU A 81 -18.91 -4.87 8.93
C GLU A 81 -19.28 -5.63 7.64
N ASP A 82 -19.77 -4.91 6.62
CA ASP A 82 -20.14 -5.47 5.31
C ASP A 82 -18.98 -5.42 4.30
N ALA A 83 -17.81 -4.88 4.66
CA ALA A 83 -16.67 -4.83 3.78
C ALA A 83 -16.22 -6.24 3.38
N LEU A 84 -15.96 -6.44 2.10
CA LEU A 84 -15.56 -7.74 1.59
C LEU A 84 -14.10 -8.04 1.98
N PRO A 85 -13.83 -9.24 2.52
CA PRO A 85 -12.46 -9.64 2.81
C PRO A 85 -11.64 -9.76 1.52
N GLN A 86 -10.33 -9.57 1.63
CA GLN A 86 -9.38 -9.60 0.52
C GLN A 86 -8.35 -10.74 0.68
N PRO A 87 -8.80 -12.01 0.80
CA PRO A 87 -7.92 -13.12 1.14
C PRO A 87 -6.84 -13.40 0.10
N ASN A 88 -7.10 -13.19 -1.19
CA ASN A 88 -6.12 -13.43 -2.24
C ASN A 88 -4.98 -12.40 -2.19
N LEU A 89 -5.30 -11.12 -2.01
CA LEU A 89 -4.29 -10.06 -1.85
C LEU A 89 -3.50 -10.23 -0.55
N VAL A 90 -4.15 -10.55 0.56
CA VAL A 90 -3.49 -10.83 1.85
C VAL A 90 -2.56 -12.05 1.72
N SER A 91 -3.00 -13.11 1.04
CA SER A 91 -2.16 -14.29 0.78
C SER A 91 -0.94 -13.93 -0.06
N LEU A 92 -1.11 -13.10 -1.10
CA LEU A 92 0.01 -12.63 -1.91
C LEU A 92 1.05 -11.89 -1.04
N VAL A 93 0.62 -11.02 -0.13
CA VAL A 93 1.52 -10.30 0.79
C VAL A 93 2.27 -11.27 1.71
N ALA A 94 1.59 -12.30 2.21
CA ALA A 94 2.20 -13.32 3.07
C ALA A 94 3.32 -14.11 2.37
N GLU A 95 3.21 -14.35 1.06
CA GLU A 95 4.25 -14.99 0.25
C GLU A 95 5.54 -14.15 0.17
N TRP A 96 5.43 -12.83 0.40
CA TRP A 96 6.57 -11.91 0.51
C TRP A 96 7.03 -11.67 1.95
N GLY A 97 6.55 -12.47 2.91
CA GLY A 97 7.00 -12.47 4.30
C GLY A 97 6.40 -11.37 5.17
N ALA A 98 5.30 -10.75 4.76
CA ALA A 98 4.60 -9.78 5.57
C ALA A 98 3.19 -10.28 5.96
N GLU A 99 2.75 -9.92 7.15
CA GLU A 99 1.42 -10.19 7.68
C GLU A 99 0.61 -8.91 7.69
N VAL A 100 -0.59 -8.96 7.15
CA VAL A 100 -1.54 -7.84 7.12
C VAL A 100 -2.54 -8.05 8.25
N GLY A 101 -2.60 -7.10 9.20
CA GLY A 101 -3.56 -7.15 10.32
C GLY A 101 -5.00 -6.93 9.86
N ASP A 102 -5.93 -7.47 10.64
CA ASP A 102 -7.37 -7.17 10.51
C ASP A 102 -7.77 -6.18 11.60
N ASP A 103 -7.14 -5.02 11.56
CA ASP A 103 -7.23 -3.98 12.59
C ASP A 103 -7.17 -2.59 11.96
N VAL A 104 -7.40 -1.58 12.78
CA VAL A 104 -7.13 -0.17 12.47
C VAL A 104 -6.11 0.35 13.48
N VAL A 105 -5.03 0.94 12.99
CA VAL A 105 -4.03 1.55 13.85
C VAL A 105 -4.57 2.83 14.47
N VAL A 106 -4.51 2.90 15.80
CA VAL A 106 -4.95 4.05 16.58
C VAL A 106 -3.76 4.66 17.31
N ASP A 107 -3.44 5.92 17.02
CA ASP A 107 -2.34 6.65 17.65
C ASP A 107 -2.81 7.42 18.90
N ALA A 108 -2.51 6.89 20.08
CA ALA A 108 -2.77 7.52 21.37
C ALA A 108 -1.69 8.53 21.79
N SER A 109 -0.73 8.87 20.93
CA SER A 109 0.34 9.84 21.24
C SER A 109 -0.15 11.28 21.38
N GLY A 110 -1.30 11.58 20.75
CA GLY A 110 -1.83 12.93 20.63
C GLY A 110 -1.20 13.78 19.52
N MET A 111 -0.27 13.22 18.74
CA MET A 111 0.37 13.94 17.63
C MET A 111 -0.67 14.31 16.56
N GLY A 112 -1.57 13.42 16.22
CA GLY A 112 -2.67 13.70 15.30
C GLY A 112 -3.53 14.88 15.75
N GLN A 113 -3.86 14.97 17.04
CA GLN A 113 -4.63 16.10 17.60
C GLN A 113 -3.92 17.44 17.45
N LEU A 114 -2.59 17.47 17.59
CA LEU A 114 -1.79 18.69 17.35
C LEU A 114 -1.85 19.15 15.90
N LEU A 115 -2.06 18.22 14.98
CA LEU A 115 -2.20 18.48 13.54
C LEU A 115 -3.67 18.66 13.11
N GLY A 116 -4.62 18.63 14.05
CA GLY A 116 -6.05 18.82 13.77
C GLY A 116 -6.75 17.56 13.25
N THR A 117 -6.17 16.37 13.46
CA THR A 117 -6.76 15.07 13.14
C THR A 117 -7.15 14.32 14.42
N ASP A 118 -7.79 13.18 14.29
CA ASP A 118 -8.12 12.29 15.41
C ASP A 118 -7.11 11.11 15.53
N ALA A 119 -7.35 10.23 16.51
CA ALA A 119 -6.46 9.11 16.79
C ALA A 119 -6.45 8.03 15.71
N SER A 120 -7.41 8.00 14.77
CA SER A 120 -7.43 7.06 13.64
C SER A 120 -6.51 7.50 12.50
N VAL A 121 -5.76 8.60 12.69
CA VAL A 121 -4.79 9.12 11.73
C VAL A 121 -3.39 9.09 12.35
N PRO A 122 -2.74 7.93 12.40
CA PRO A 122 -1.37 7.84 12.89
C PRO A 122 -0.42 8.69 12.03
N VAL A 123 0.53 9.33 12.71
CA VAL A 123 1.51 10.22 12.07
C VAL A 123 2.91 9.63 12.25
N ALA A 124 3.60 9.42 11.14
CA ALA A 124 5.01 9.05 11.13
C ALA A 124 5.88 10.31 10.98
N ALA A 125 6.84 10.45 11.89
CA ALA A 125 7.79 11.57 11.94
C ALA A 125 9.25 11.10 11.79
N SER A 126 9.49 9.81 11.89
CA SER A 126 10.80 9.18 11.71
C SER A 126 10.64 7.89 10.91
N TYR A 127 11.68 7.56 10.17
CA TYR A 127 11.70 6.43 9.26
C TYR A 127 12.96 5.61 9.53
N PRO A 128 12.87 4.28 9.55
CA PRO A 128 14.05 3.42 9.60
C PRO A 128 15.01 3.72 8.44
N PRO A 129 16.33 3.55 8.66
CA PRO A 129 17.32 3.79 7.61
C PRO A 129 17.12 2.83 6.43
N HIS A 130 16.76 3.36 5.28
CA HIS A 130 16.60 2.61 4.03
C HIS A 130 16.82 3.53 2.83
N ALA A 131 17.29 3.01 1.71
CA ALA A 131 17.56 3.80 0.50
C ALA A 131 16.33 4.59 -0.01
N ILE A 132 15.12 4.08 0.21
CA ILE A 132 13.86 4.76 -0.16
C ILE A 132 13.59 5.95 0.77
N THR A 133 13.97 5.87 2.04
CA THR A 133 13.63 6.86 3.07
C THR A 133 14.81 7.73 3.50
N GLU A 134 16.01 7.52 2.94
CA GLU A 134 17.26 8.16 3.37
C GLU A 134 17.21 9.70 3.44
N ASN A 135 16.49 10.32 2.52
CA ASN A 135 16.34 11.79 2.47
C ASN A 135 14.90 12.25 2.75
N PHE A 136 14.07 11.37 3.30
CA PHE A 136 12.68 11.67 3.55
C PHE A 136 12.50 12.24 4.96
N ASN A 137 12.18 13.53 5.06
CA ASN A 137 12.08 14.27 6.31
C ASN A 137 10.70 14.95 6.48
N VAL A 138 9.69 14.40 5.85
CA VAL A 138 8.33 14.97 5.86
C VAL A 138 7.47 14.17 6.84
N LEU A 139 6.65 14.85 7.64
CA LEU A 139 5.60 14.18 8.40
C LEU A 139 4.59 13.55 7.43
N THR A 140 4.30 12.27 7.60
CA THR A 140 3.25 11.59 6.85
C THR A 140 2.13 11.14 7.77
N ALA A 141 0.91 11.35 7.32
CA ALA A 141 -0.31 10.92 8.01
C ALA A 141 -0.96 9.79 7.22
N PHE A 142 -1.42 8.77 7.93
CA PHE A 142 -2.01 7.57 7.36
C PHE A 142 -3.44 7.38 7.88
N PRO A 143 -4.43 8.08 7.31
CA PRO A 143 -5.82 7.91 7.74
C PRO A 143 -6.28 6.47 7.57
N LEU A 144 -6.88 5.90 8.61
CA LEU A 144 -7.46 4.56 8.60
C LEU A 144 -6.45 3.48 8.13
N ALA A 145 -5.21 3.53 8.62
CA ALA A 145 -4.22 2.51 8.32
C ALA A 145 -4.45 1.21 9.09
N ARG A 146 -4.18 0.08 8.46
CA ARG A 146 -4.09 -1.22 9.13
C ARG A 146 -2.65 -1.58 9.45
N SER A 147 -2.44 -2.48 10.40
CA SER A 147 -1.10 -2.92 10.74
C SER A 147 -0.52 -3.85 9.67
N ILE A 148 0.78 -3.68 9.38
CA ILE A 148 1.56 -4.61 8.55
C ILE A 148 2.80 -4.98 9.35
N ARG A 149 3.08 -6.28 9.48
CA ARG A 149 4.19 -6.78 10.28
C ARG A 149 5.08 -7.71 9.46
N PRO A 150 6.40 -7.61 9.57
CA PRO A 150 7.28 -8.61 8.99
C PRO A 150 7.11 -9.96 9.71
N VAL A 151 7.04 -11.04 8.95
CA VAL A 151 7.08 -12.39 9.49
C VAL A 151 8.51 -12.70 9.92
N ALA A 152 8.69 -13.20 11.14
CA ALA A 152 10.01 -13.55 11.66
C ALA A 152 10.66 -14.63 10.77
N GLY A 153 11.85 -14.32 10.22
CA GLY A 153 12.55 -15.19 9.28
C GLY A 153 12.14 -15.03 7.82
N GLY A 154 11.16 -14.18 7.53
CA GLY A 154 10.68 -13.94 6.16
C GLY A 154 9.91 -15.12 5.56
N ALA A 155 9.78 -15.13 4.25
CA ALA A 155 9.18 -16.22 3.48
C ALA A 155 10.02 -16.52 2.24
N ASP A 156 10.35 -17.77 2.00
CA ASP A 156 11.08 -18.24 0.80
C ASP A 156 12.38 -17.43 0.50
N GLY A 157 13.13 -17.07 1.55
CA GLY A 157 14.36 -16.29 1.45
C GLY A 157 14.14 -14.78 1.25
N ARG A 158 12.91 -14.31 1.25
CA ARG A 158 12.55 -12.89 1.21
C ARG A 158 12.44 -12.37 2.64
N ILE A 159 13.13 -11.29 2.94
CA ILE A 159 13.12 -10.66 4.27
C ILE A 159 12.49 -9.27 4.10
N PRO A 160 11.30 -9.02 4.67
CA PRO A 160 10.67 -7.71 4.58
C PRO A 160 11.40 -6.70 5.47
N GLU A 161 11.50 -5.47 4.98
CA GLU A 161 12.05 -4.34 5.70
C GLU A 161 10.96 -3.31 6.01
N ILE A 162 10.99 -2.76 7.22
CA ILE A 162 10.05 -1.73 7.64
C ILE A 162 10.57 -0.38 7.15
N LEU A 163 9.75 0.35 6.39
CA LEU A 163 10.05 1.70 5.92
C LEU A 163 9.42 2.79 6.79
N ILE A 164 8.32 2.48 7.45
CA ILE A 164 7.51 3.42 8.23
C ILE A 164 7.06 2.71 9.49
N GLU A 165 7.25 3.34 10.62
CA GLU A 165 6.79 2.83 11.91
C GLU A 165 5.82 3.80 12.55
N THR A 166 4.80 3.26 13.17
CA THR A 166 3.95 4.02 14.07
C THR A 166 4.68 4.32 15.39
N GLY A 167 4.21 5.34 16.10
CA GLY A 167 4.77 5.68 17.39
C GLY A 167 4.57 4.56 18.44
N PRO A 168 5.34 4.57 19.54
CA PRO A 168 5.28 3.51 20.58
C PRO A 168 3.97 3.50 21.37
N ARG A 169 3.05 4.38 21.07
CA ARG A 169 1.70 4.46 21.65
C ARG A 169 0.59 4.27 20.61
N SER A 170 0.90 3.56 19.55
CA SER A 170 -0.07 3.16 18.52
C SER A 170 -0.42 1.70 18.66
#